data_1da86184a8377a9e4ad4fc0eac609582
#
_entry.id   1da86184a8377a9e4ad4fc0eac609582
#
_cell.length_a   1.000
_cell.length_b   1.000
_cell.length_c   1.000
_cell.angle_alpha   90.00
_cell.angle_beta   90.00
_cell.angle_gamma   90.00
#
_symmetry.space_group_name_H-M   'P 1'
#
loop_
_entity.id
_entity.type
_entity.pdbx_description
1 polymer ?
#
loop_
_entity_poly.entity_id
_entity_poly.type
_entity_poly.pdbx_seq_one_letter_code
_entity_poly.pdbx_strand_id
1 'polypeptide(L)'
;MSEQTEHTVNSPTESSPRPAPQENLGQAGRRGPFRYGERIQVTDTKGRKNTFLLDPHGYFQSVRGSFHHRDIVGMDEGSVIETDTGHELLLLRPLLADYVLSMPRGAQVVYPKDSGQVIAMGDIFPGARVLEAGVGSGALTMNLLSAIGESGHLLSI
;
A
#
# COMPACT_ATOMS: atom_id res chain seq x y z
N MET A 1 -15.81 52.37 38.51
CA MET A 1 -16.57 51.49 37.59
C MET A 1 -15.52 50.83 36.68
N SER A 2 -15.04 49.65 37.10
CA SER A 2 -13.93 48.99 36.42
C SER A 2 -14.48 47.73 35.73
N GLU A 3 -14.46 47.72 34.42
CA GLU A 3 -14.80 46.58 33.61
C GLU A 3 -13.61 45.63 33.56
N GLN A 4 -13.80 44.43 34.08
CA GLN A 4 -12.87 43.33 33.94
C GLN A 4 -13.18 42.55 32.68
N THR A 5 -12.23 42.53 31.74
CA THR A 5 -12.29 41.73 30.53
C THR A 5 -11.80 40.31 30.86
N GLU A 6 -12.69 39.31 30.86
CA GLU A 6 -12.35 37.89 30.98
C GLU A 6 -11.68 37.41 29.72
N HIS A 7 -10.41 37.00 29.85
CA HIS A 7 -9.71 36.26 28.80
C HIS A 7 -10.13 34.79 28.87
N THR A 8 -10.93 34.35 27.92
CA THR A 8 -11.25 32.94 27.72
C THR A 8 -10.02 32.21 27.17
N VAL A 9 -9.42 31.38 27.99
CA VAL A 9 -8.31 30.50 27.60
C VAL A 9 -8.88 29.34 26.79
N ASN A 10 -8.55 29.31 25.50
CA ASN A 10 -8.85 28.19 24.62
C ASN A 10 -8.07 26.95 25.08
N SER A 11 -8.79 25.91 25.46
CA SER A 11 -8.24 24.58 25.77
C SER A 11 -7.58 23.97 24.52
N PRO A 12 -6.45 23.30 24.65
CA PRO A 12 -5.80 22.65 23.52
C PRO A 12 -6.68 21.51 22.99
N THR A 13 -6.92 21.53 21.68
CA THR A 13 -7.62 20.50 20.92
C THR A 13 -6.95 19.15 21.16
N GLU A 14 -7.68 18.23 21.72
CA GLU A 14 -7.28 16.84 21.94
C GLU A 14 -6.89 16.23 20.59
N SER A 15 -5.60 16.01 20.38
CA SER A 15 -5.09 15.32 19.18
C SER A 15 -5.59 13.88 19.21
N SER A 16 -6.33 13.48 18.17
CA SER A 16 -6.75 12.10 17.96
C SER A 16 -5.54 11.15 18.11
N PRO A 17 -5.71 10.01 18.81
CA PRO A 17 -4.63 9.07 19.04
C PRO A 17 -4.01 8.63 17.73
N ARG A 18 -2.69 8.78 17.62
CA ARG A 18 -1.92 8.28 16.47
C ARG A 18 -2.19 6.78 16.37
N PRO A 19 -2.56 6.26 15.16
CA PRO A 19 -2.76 4.82 15.00
C PRO A 19 -1.50 4.08 15.47
N ALA A 20 -1.71 2.98 16.20
CA ALA A 20 -0.63 2.13 16.69
C ALA A 20 0.30 1.73 15.52
N PRO A 21 1.61 1.60 15.76
CA PRO A 21 2.53 1.13 14.72
C PRO A 21 2.00 -0.19 14.17
N GLN A 22 1.75 -0.24 12.86
CA GLN A 22 1.41 -1.50 12.20
C GLN A 22 2.59 -2.44 12.41
N GLU A 23 2.36 -3.58 13.04
CA GLU A 23 3.35 -4.64 13.15
C GLU A 23 3.92 -4.92 11.76
N ASN A 24 5.24 -4.98 11.64
CA ASN A 24 5.94 -5.29 10.41
C ASN A 24 5.44 -6.64 9.88
N LEU A 25 4.49 -6.58 8.96
CA LEU A 25 3.90 -7.74 8.30
C LEU A 25 4.86 -8.24 7.20
N GLY A 26 6.11 -8.56 7.49
CA GLY A 26 7.05 -9.11 6.53
C GLY A 26 6.44 -10.13 5.56
N GLN A 27 7.16 -11.11 5.08
CA GLN A 27 6.59 -12.13 4.18
C GLN A 27 5.37 -12.87 4.75
N ALA A 28 5.26 -12.99 6.08
CA ALA A 28 4.09 -13.55 6.77
C ALA A 28 2.80 -12.73 6.54
N GLY A 29 2.91 -11.43 6.35
CA GLY A 29 1.77 -10.56 6.07
C GLY A 29 1.19 -10.67 4.65
N ARG A 30 1.90 -11.37 3.75
CA ARG A 30 1.43 -11.63 2.38
C ARG A 30 0.69 -12.98 2.24
N ARG A 31 0.36 -13.64 3.33
CA ARG A 31 -0.30 -14.96 3.34
C ARG A 31 -1.52 -14.96 4.24
N GLY A 32 -2.43 -15.89 3.94
CA GLY A 32 -3.68 -16.06 4.69
C GLY A 32 -4.76 -15.06 4.29
N PRO A 33 -5.87 -15.00 5.04
CA PRO A 33 -7.02 -14.15 4.74
C PRO A 33 -6.68 -12.67 4.71
N PHE A 34 -7.42 -11.88 3.91
CA PHE A 34 -7.25 -10.44 3.82
C PHE A 34 -7.56 -9.72 5.13
N ARG A 35 -6.77 -8.70 5.48
CA ARG A 35 -6.89 -7.91 6.71
C ARG A 35 -6.94 -6.43 6.41
N TYR A 36 -7.54 -5.66 7.29
CA TYR A 36 -7.49 -4.19 7.21
C TYR A 36 -6.04 -3.69 7.18
N GLY A 37 -5.79 -2.65 6.40
CA GLY A 37 -4.46 -2.10 6.17
C GLY A 37 -3.69 -2.75 5.03
N GLU A 38 -4.17 -3.89 4.49
CA GLU A 38 -3.58 -4.51 3.30
C GLU A 38 -4.05 -3.82 2.01
N ARG A 39 -3.18 -3.82 1.01
CA ARG A 39 -3.52 -3.35 -0.33
C ARG A 39 -4.06 -4.51 -1.15
N ILE A 40 -5.25 -4.33 -1.71
CA ILE A 40 -5.95 -5.33 -2.51
C ILE A 40 -6.05 -4.85 -3.96
N GLN A 41 -5.88 -5.76 -4.88
CA GLN A 41 -6.14 -5.58 -6.30
C GLN A 41 -7.37 -6.38 -6.69
N VAL A 42 -8.35 -5.72 -7.26
CA VAL A 42 -9.48 -6.36 -7.93
C VAL A 42 -9.24 -6.41 -9.42
N THR A 43 -9.56 -7.55 -10.02
CA THR A 43 -9.42 -7.75 -11.47
C THR A 43 -10.76 -8.21 -12.03
N ASP A 44 -11.28 -7.51 -13.03
CA ASP A 44 -12.52 -7.89 -13.71
C ASP A 44 -12.28 -8.97 -14.78
N THR A 45 -13.36 -9.53 -15.32
CA THR A 45 -13.34 -10.55 -16.37
C THR A 45 -12.65 -10.09 -17.68
N LYS A 46 -12.41 -8.79 -17.85
CA LYS A 46 -11.65 -8.21 -18.97
C LYS A 46 -10.19 -7.94 -18.66
N GLY A 47 -9.72 -8.34 -17.45
CA GLY A 47 -8.35 -8.14 -17.00
C GLY A 47 -8.03 -6.71 -16.53
N ARG A 48 -9.04 -5.84 -16.35
CA ARG A 48 -8.80 -4.49 -15.81
C ARG A 48 -8.61 -4.56 -14.31
N LYS A 49 -7.56 -3.90 -13.85
CA LYS A 49 -7.10 -3.92 -12.47
C LYS A 49 -7.41 -2.59 -11.77
N ASN A 50 -7.90 -2.67 -10.55
CA ASN A 50 -8.02 -1.54 -9.65
C ASN A 50 -7.42 -1.93 -8.30
N THR A 51 -6.74 -0.99 -7.64
CA THR A 51 -6.05 -1.26 -6.38
C THR A 51 -6.50 -0.25 -5.33
N PHE A 52 -6.78 -0.73 -4.13
CA PHE A 52 -7.18 0.10 -3.00
C PHE A 52 -6.60 -0.45 -1.69
N LEU A 53 -6.61 0.36 -0.64
CA LEU A 53 -6.23 -0.03 0.72
C LEU A 53 -7.48 -0.49 1.46
N LEU A 54 -7.44 -1.66 2.12
CA LEU A 54 -8.54 -2.14 2.96
C LEU A 54 -8.67 -1.27 4.20
N ASP A 55 -9.81 -0.60 4.32
CA ASP A 55 -10.16 0.27 5.43
C ASP A 55 -11.47 -0.20 6.09
N PRO A 56 -11.62 -0.15 7.44
CA PRO A 56 -12.84 -0.57 8.12
C PRO A 56 -14.12 0.14 7.65
N HIS A 57 -14.00 1.37 7.20
CA HIS A 57 -15.10 2.19 6.70
C HIS A 57 -15.05 2.36 5.17
N GLY A 58 -14.14 1.64 4.52
CA GLY A 58 -13.88 1.74 3.11
C GLY A 58 -14.99 1.17 2.23
N TYR A 59 -15.06 1.72 1.03
CA TYR A 59 -16.02 1.34 0.01
C TYR A 59 -15.36 1.36 -1.36
N PHE A 60 -15.42 0.25 -2.07
CA PHE A 60 -14.93 0.16 -3.44
C PHE A 60 -16.06 0.52 -4.40
N GLN A 61 -15.77 1.38 -5.38
CA GLN A 61 -16.70 1.75 -6.43
C GLN A 61 -16.00 1.80 -7.79
N SER A 62 -16.67 1.22 -8.78
CA SER A 62 -16.22 1.23 -10.18
C SER A 62 -17.42 1.23 -11.13
N VAL A 63 -17.16 1.31 -12.43
CA VAL A 63 -18.18 1.13 -13.47
C VAL A 63 -18.81 -0.27 -13.47
N ARG A 64 -18.26 -1.21 -12.70
CA ARG A 64 -18.72 -2.59 -12.54
C ARG A 64 -19.51 -2.80 -11.25
N GLY A 65 -19.91 -1.73 -10.59
CA GLY A 65 -20.58 -1.79 -9.31
C GLY A 65 -19.63 -1.59 -8.14
N SER A 66 -20.10 -1.95 -6.97
CA SER A 66 -19.50 -1.58 -5.71
C SER A 66 -19.69 -2.66 -4.65
N PHE A 67 -18.88 -2.57 -3.58
CA PHE A 67 -18.97 -3.39 -2.37
C PHE A 67 -18.27 -2.69 -1.20
N HIS A 68 -18.59 -3.07 0.02
CA HIS A 68 -17.89 -2.59 1.20
C HIS A 68 -16.58 -3.37 1.42
N HIS A 69 -15.54 -2.71 1.89
CA HIS A 69 -14.26 -3.36 2.21
C HIS A 69 -14.40 -4.46 3.27
N ARG A 70 -15.35 -4.31 4.22
CA ARG A 70 -15.66 -5.33 5.23
C ARG A 70 -16.12 -6.66 4.64
N ASP A 71 -16.68 -6.66 3.44
CA ASP A 71 -17.24 -7.85 2.81
C ASP A 71 -16.14 -8.81 2.31
N ILE A 72 -14.90 -8.31 2.14
CA ILE A 72 -13.76 -9.09 1.68
C ILE A 72 -12.72 -9.39 2.77
N VAL A 73 -12.82 -8.74 3.93
CA VAL A 73 -11.94 -9.07 5.07
C VAL A 73 -12.22 -10.48 5.55
N GLY A 74 -11.16 -11.28 5.72
CA GLY A 74 -11.28 -12.70 6.07
C GLY A 74 -11.41 -13.64 4.88
N MET A 75 -11.60 -13.14 3.65
CA MET A 75 -11.54 -13.95 2.43
C MET A 75 -10.07 -14.26 2.06
N ASP A 76 -9.87 -15.40 1.42
CA ASP A 76 -8.55 -15.79 0.94
C ASP A 76 -8.20 -15.12 -0.40
N GLU A 77 -6.91 -14.98 -0.66
CA GLU A 77 -6.41 -14.53 -1.95
C GLU A 77 -6.83 -15.51 -3.06
N GLY A 78 -7.29 -14.97 -4.20
CA GLY A 78 -7.87 -15.74 -5.27
C GLY A 78 -9.40 -15.92 -5.17
N SER A 79 -10.03 -15.41 -4.11
CA SER A 79 -11.48 -15.37 -3.99
C SER A 79 -12.12 -14.44 -5.02
N VAL A 80 -13.38 -14.69 -5.32
CA VAL A 80 -14.20 -13.84 -6.20
C VAL A 80 -15.29 -13.20 -5.36
N ILE A 81 -15.48 -11.89 -5.51
CA ILE A 81 -16.62 -11.16 -4.95
C ILE A 81 -17.56 -10.70 -6.06
N GLU A 82 -18.86 -10.80 -5.81
CA GLU A 82 -19.88 -10.23 -6.67
C GLU A 82 -20.22 -8.80 -6.19
N THR A 83 -20.27 -7.86 -7.12
CA THR A 83 -20.68 -6.47 -6.85
C THR A 83 -22.19 -6.34 -6.78
N ASP A 84 -22.68 -5.20 -6.28
CA ASP A 84 -24.11 -4.84 -6.25
C ASP A 84 -24.80 -4.82 -7.63
N THR A 85 -24.04 -4.82 -8.71
CA THR A 85 -24.54 -4.90 -10.10
C THR A 85 -24.34 -6.29 -10.74
N GLY A 86 -23.98 -7.31 -9.96
CA GLY A 86 -23.83 -8.70 -10.43
C GLY A 86 -22.56 -8.98 -11.22
N HIS A 87 -21.52 -8.13 -11.10
CA HIS A 87 -20.24 -8.39 -11.74
C HIS A 87 -19.27 -9.06 -10.77
N GLU A 88 -18.57 -10.07 -11.28
CA GLU A 88 -17.54 -10.78 -10.55
C GLU A 88 -16.19 -10.08 -10.64
N LEU A 89 -15.51 -9.96 -9.51
CA LEU A 89 -14.17 -9.40 -9.39
C LEU A 89 -13.28 -10.38 -8.63
N LEU A 90 -12.15 -10.74 -9.24
CA LEU A 90 -11.11 -11.55 -8.61
C LEU A 90 -10.27 -10.69 -7.65
N LEU A 91 -10.09 -11.18 -6.42
CA LEU A 91 -9.34 -10.52 -5.35
C LEU A 91 -7.93 -11.08 -5.23
N LEU A 92 -6.93 -10.23 -5.40
CA LEU A 92 -5.51 -10.59 -5.27
C LEU A 92 -4.77 -9.55 -4.43
N ARG A 93 -3.63 -9.92 -3.86
CA ARG A 93 -2.63 -8.96 -3.43
C ARG A 93 -1.86 -8.46 -4.64
N PRO A 94 -1.67 -7.13 -4.83
CA PRO A 94 -0.96 -6.63 -5.98
C PRO A 94 0.52 -7.08 -5.94
N LEU A 95 1.05 -7.46 -7.08
CA LEU A 95 2.49 -7.61 -7.24
C LEU A 95 3.17 -6.25 -7.06
N LEU A 96 4.41 -6.24 -6.58
CA LEU A 96 5.20 -5.01 -6.49
C LEU A 96 5.29 -4.32 -7.87
N ALA A 97 5.43 -5.10 -8.94
CA ALA A 97 5.43 -4.59 -10.31
C ALA A 97 4.13 -3.85 -10.67
N ASP A 98 2.97 -4.41 -10.33
CA ASP A 98 1.67 -3.77 -10.57
C ASP A 98 1.53 -2.47 -9.77
N TYR A 99 2.00 -2.48 -8.53
CA TYR A 99 2.00 -1.29 -7.68
C TYR A 99 2.86 -0.18 -8.28
N VAL A 100 4.12 -0.48 -8.64
CA VAL A 100 5.04 0.47 -9.27
C VAL A 100 4.46 1.07 -10.56
N LEU A 101 3.83 0.25 -11.39
CA LEU A 101 3.19 0.72 -12.63
C LEU A 101 1.96 1.60 -12.40
N SER A 102 1.31 1.47 -11.24
CA SER A 102 0.13 2.27 -10.85
C SER A 102 0.46 3.54 -10.06
N MET A 103 1.73 3.78 -9.73
CA MET A 103 2.15 4.95 -8.94
C MET A 103 1.79 6.28 -9.65
N PRO A 104 1.42 7.32 -8.90
CA PRO A 104 1.25 8.66 -9.44
C PRO A 104 2.54 9.14 -10.14
N ARG A 105 2.40 9.75 -11.31
CA ARG A 105 3.53 10.21 -12.12
C ARG A 105 4.04 11.60 -11.71
N GLY A 106 4.22 11.85 -10.43
CA GLY A 106 4.80 13.10 -9.93
C GLY A 106 6.32 13.19 -10.08
N ALA A 107 7.01 12.05 -9.97
CA ALA A 107 8.45 11.89 -10.19
C ALA A 107 8.68 10.76 -11.20
N GLN A 108 9.89 10.73 -11.78
CA GLN A 108 10.28 9.64 -12.69
C GLN A 108 10.22 8.30 -11.96
N VAL A 109 9.51 7.34 -12.56
CA VAL A 109 9.35 5.98 -12.03
C VAL A 109 10.35 5.07 -12.73
N VAL A 110 11.22 4.39 -11.98
CA VAL A 110 12.03 3.30 -12.51
C VAL A 110 11.13 2.08 -12.70
N TYR A 111 10.98 1.64 -13.95
CA TYR A 111 10.10 0.53 -14.27
C TYR A 111 10.62 -0.82 -13.75
N PRO A 112 9.73 -1.78 -13.46
CA PRO A 112 10.14 -3.10 -12.93
C PRO A 112 11.16 -3.84 -13.80
N LYS A 113 11.06 -3.70 -15.14
CA LYS A 113 12.04 -4.28 -16.07
C LYS A 113 13.47 -3.74 -15.87
N ASP A 114 13.58 -2.45 -15.53
CA ASP A 114 14.86 -1.80 -15.36
C ASP A 114 15.41 -2.05 -13.94
N SER A 115 14.55 -1.98 -12.90
CA SER A 115 14.92 -2.32 -11.52
C SER A 115 15.33 -3.79 -11.37
N GLY A 116 14.72 -4.70 -12.12
CA GLY A 116 15.13 -6.10 -12.17
C GLY A 116 16.55 -6.29 -12.71
N GLN A 117 16.91 -5.52 -13.74
CA GLN A 117 18.28 -5.53 -14.27
C GLN A 117 19.29 -4.92 -13.28
N VAL A 118 18.94 -3.81 -12.61
CA VAL A 118 19.79 -3.21 -11.58
C VAL A 118 20.08 -4.22 -10.46
N ILE A 119 19.07 -4.95 -9.99
CA ILE A 119 19.22 -5.97 -8.95
C ILE A 119 20.13 -7.10 -9.42
N ALA A 120 19.89 -7.63 -10.63
CA ALA A 120 20.64 -8.77 -11.15
C ALA A 120 22.09 -8.41 -11.49
N MET A 121 22.33 -7.27 -12.16
CA MET A 121 23.66 -6.83 -12.57
C MET A 121 24.49 -6.23 -11.41
N GLY A 122 23.81 -5.70 -10.40
CA GLY A 122 24.42 -5.20 -9.16
C GLY A 122 24.68 -6.28 -8.12
N ASP A 123 24.37 -7.54 -8.43
CA ASP A 123 24.49 -8.67 -7.48
C ASP A 123 23.84 -8.38 -6.13
N ILE A 124 22.60 -7.83 -6.15
CA ILE A 124 21.85 -7.46 -4.96
C ILE A 124 21.07 -8.68 -4.48
N PHE A 125 21.41 -9.17 -3.28
CA PHE A 125 20.89 -10.41 -2.72
C PHE A 125 20.36 -10.20 -1.29
N PRO A 126 19.60 -11.17 -0.71
CA PRO A 126 19.11 -11.08 0.66
C PRO A 126 20.25 -10.90 1.68
N GLY A 127 20.16 -9.84 2.50
CA GLY A 127 21.21 -9.45 3.45
C GLY A 127 22.22 -8.43 2.91
N ALA A 128 22.16 -8.05 1.63
CA ALA A 128 23.05 -7.05 1.06
C ALA A 128 22.91 -5.68 1.74
N ARG A 129 23.99 -4.90 1.70
CA ARG A 129 24.02 -3.48 2.11
C ARG A 129 24.10 -2.61 0.86
N VAL A 130 23.05 -1.82 0.63
CA VAL A 130 22.87 -1.04 -0.59
C VAL A 130 22.83 0.45 -0.25
N LEU A 131 23.50 1.26 -1.07
CA LEU A 131 23.39 2.72 -1.06
C LEU A 131 22.63 3.15 -2.31
N GLU A 132 21.53 3.89 -2.11
CA GLU A 132 20.75 4.54 -3.16
C GLU A 132 20.91 6.05 -3.05
N ALA A 133 21.23 6.72 -4.16
CA ALA A 133 21.24 8.17 -4.23
C ALA A 133 20.11 8.68 -5.13
N GLY A 134 19.20 9.48 -4.54
CA GLY A 134 18.01 9.98 -5.21
C GLY A 134 16.84 9.00 -5.18
N VAL A 135 16.03 9.04 -4.12
CA VAL A 135 14.85 8.19 -3.92
C VAL A 135 13.80 8.36 -5.02
N GLY A 136 13.63 9.58 -5.54
CA GLY A 136 12.65 9.89 -6.58
C GLY A 136 11.23 9.49 -6.19
N SER A 137 10.61 8.61 -6.98
CA SER A 137 9.28 8.05 -6.70
C SER A 137 9.28 6.94 -5.64
N GLY A 138 10.45 6.45 -5.23
CA GLY A 138 10.61 5.27 -4.38
C GLY A 138 10.43 3.93 -5.09
N ALA A 139 10.23 3.92 -6.41
CA ALA A 139 10.01 2.68 -7.17
C ALA A 139 11.23 1.76 -7.13
N LEU A 140 12.44 2.28 -7.32
CA LEU A 140 13.67 1.52 -7.18
C LEU A 140 13.88 1.10 -5.72
N THR A 141 13.72 2.03 -4.77
CA THR A 141 13.81 1.78 -3.33
C THR A 141 13.00 0.55 -2.90
N MET A 142 11.74 0.45 -3.32
CA MET A 142 10.87 -0.68 -2.99
C MET A 142 11.37 -2.00 -3.58
N ASN A 143 11.89 -1.97 -4.82
CA ASN A 143 12.47 -3.16 -5.44
C ASN A 143 13.77 -3.60 -4.73
N LEU A 144 14.61 -2.63 -4.35
CA LEU A 144 15.83 -2.90 -3.57
C LEU A 144 15.50 -3.50 -2.21
N LEU A 145 14.55 -2.90 -1.46
CA LEU A 145 14.09 -3.43 -0.16
C LEU A 145 13.53 -4.84 -0.29
N SER A 146 12.77 -5.12 -1.36
CA SER A 146 12.25 -6.46 -1.63
C SER A 146 13.36 -7.47 -1.91
N ALA A 147 14.43 -7.06 -2.59
CA ALA A 147 15.56 -7.93 -2.93
C ALA A 147 16.46 -8.24 -1.73
N ILE A 148 16.79 -7.22 -0.93
CA ILE A 148 17.69 -7.39 0.22
C ILE A 148 17.01 -8.07 1.42
N GLY A 149 15.67 -8.03 1.49
CA GLY A 149 14.89 -8.63 2.56
C GLY A 149 15.15 -8.01 3.95
N GLU A 150 14.65 -8.69 4.99
CA GLU A 150 14.69 -8.19 6.37
C GLU A 150 16.10 -8.13 6.97
N SER A 151 17.01 -8.95 6.50
CA SER A 151 18.42 -8.97 6.94
C SER A 151 19.32 -7.97 6.21
N GLY A 152 18.82 -7.33 5.16
CA GLY A 152 19.55 -6.32 4.39
C GLY A 152 19.45 -4.91 4.97
N HIS A 153 20.31 -4.02 4.47
CA HIS A 153 20.32 -2.61 4.83
C HIS A 153 20.31 -1.75 3.60
N LEU A 154 19.37 -0.81 3.51
CA LEU A 154 19.32 0.21 2.46
C LEU A 154 19.50 1.58 3.09
N LEU A 155 20.50 2.31 2.60
CA LEU A 155 20.66 3.73 2.88
C LEU A 155 20.28 4.52 1.63
N SER A 156 19.27 5.40 1.75
CA SER A 156 18.85 6.31 0.68
C SER A 156 19.17 7.76 1.05
N ILE A 157 19.79 8.49 0.12
CA ILE A 157 20.20 9.89 0.30
C ILE A 157 19.70 10.77 -0.86
#